data_0b787f62fda3f8149f3cb5cf999ac65a
#
_entry.id   0b787f62fda3f8149f3cb5cf999ac65a
#
_cell.length_a   1.000
_cell.length_b   1.000
_cell.length_c   1.000
_cell.angle_alpha   90.00
_cell.angle_beta   90.00
_cell.angle_gamma   90.00
#
_symmetry.space_group_name_H-M   'P 1'
#
loop_
_entity.id
_entity.type
_entity.pdbx_description
1 polymer ?
#
loop_
_entity_poly.entity_id
_entity_poly.type
_entity_poly.pdbx_seq_one_letter_code
_entity_poly.pdbx_strand_id
1 'polypeptide(L)'
;MDGTFAVLTLLAGFADISISDCKPNCYAEAQVPQRISISAGQVYYQLDQVDTEVYLRKQTGLAFGPWRMVYGASATQRRDYWAGVGVLYEAASKTAPIFAQLHLMSGLYARGAGEDLGGPIEFRSGIEFGYDFGSTGRLGVSYDHRSNAGIYATNFGLETVQLRYSWGL
;
A
#
# COMPACT_ATOMS: atom_id res chain seq x y z
N MET A 1 -2.49 9.37 -13.29
CA MET A 1 -1.27 9.50 -12.44
C MET A 1 -0.54 8.19 -12.52
N ASP A 2 0.68 8.26 -12.55
CA ASP A 2 1.70 7.40 -13.06
C ASP A 2 2.57 6.97 -11.89
N GLY A 3 2.79 5.81 -11.61
CA GLY A 3 3.78 5.16 -10.75
C GLY A 3 4.56 5.98 -9.68
N THR A 4 4.18 7.25 -9.42
CA THR A 4 4.92 8.17 -8.54
C THR A 4 5.13 7.57 -7.14
N PHE A 5 4.10 7.02 -6.53
CA PHE A 5 4.24 6.38 -5.20
C PHE A 5 5.06 5.08 -5.25
N ALA A 6 5.01 4.36 -6.38
CA ALA A 6 5.85 3.19 -6.58
C ALA A 6 7.34 3.58 -6.58
N VAL A 7 7.68 4.62 -7.36
CA VAL A 7 9.04 5.16 -7.41
C VAL A 7 9.45 5.70 -6.03
N LEU A 8 8.59 6.45 -5.34
CA LEU A 8 8.87 6.97 -4.00
C LEU A 8 9.10 5.85 -2.99
N THR A 9 8.37 4.73 -3.05
CA THR A 9 8.56 3.57 -2.17
C THR A 9 9.97 2.98 -2.32
N LEU A 10 10.43 2.86 -3.57
CA LEU A 10 11.78 2.35 -3.85
C LEU A 10 12.86 3.36 -3.45
N LEU A 11 12.71 4.64 -3.84
CA LEU A 11 13.70 5.68 -3.52
C LEU A 11 13.82 5.91 -2.02
N ALA A 12 12.72 5.91 -1.26
CA ALA A 12 12.76 6.06 0.19
C ALA A 12 13.54 4.92 0.85
N GLY A 13 13.31 3.68 0.43
CA GLY A 13 14.06 2.54 0.94
C GLY A 13 15.55 2.58 0.57
N PHE A 14 15.90 2.95 -0.66
CA PHE A 14 17.30 3.11 -1.06
C PHE A 14 18.00 4.25 -0.32
N ALA A 15 17.29 5.37 -0.09
CA ALA A 15 17.81 6.48 0.69
C ALA A 15 18.06 6.07 2.15
N ASP A 16 17.14 5.31 2.75
CA ASP A 16 17.30 4.79 4.11
C ASP A 16 18.53 3.89 4.23
N ILE A 17 18.73 2.97 3.28
CA ILE A 17 19.95 2.13 3.21
C ILE A 17 21.21 2.99 3.13
N SER A 18 21.20 4.06 2.32
CA SER A 18 22.37 4.93 2.11
C SER A 18 22.70 5.77 3.33
N ILE A 19 21.70 6.17 4.12
CA ILE A 19 21.88 7.03 5.31
C ILE A 19 22.19 6.20 6.56
N SER A 20 21.73 4.96 6.64
CA SER A 20 21.80 4.12 7.83
C SER A 20 23.17 3.45 8.06
N ASP A 21 24.23 3.86 7.35
CA ASP A 21 25.56 3.22 7.42
C ASP A 21 25.47 1.67 7.27
N CYS A 22 24.67 1.25 6.34
CA CYS A 22 24.32 -0.14 6.16
C CYS A 22 25.54 -1.00 5.85
N LYS A 23 25.89 -1.87 6.78
CA LYS A 23 26.99 -2.84 6.66
C LYS A 23 26.62 -3.97 5.70
N PRO A 24 27.51 -4.87 5.32
CA PRO A 24 27.41 -5.74 4.14
C PRO A 24 26.14 -6.63 3.99
N ASN A 25 25.18 -6.54 4.90
CA ASN A 25 23.93 -7.34 4.87
C ASN A 25 22.65 -6.50 4.83
N CYS A 26 22.64 -5.36 4.18
CA CYS A 26 21.53 -4.41 4.11
C CYS A 26 20.22 -5.00 3.57
N TYR A 27 20.30 -6.02 2.77
CA TYR A 27 19.17 -6.73 2.20
C TYR A 27 18.88 -8.08 2.88
N ALA A 28 19.57 -8.35 4.01
CA ALA A 28 19.33 -9.58 4.73
C ALA A 28 17.86 -9.64 5.21
N GLU A 29 17.31 -10.84 5.13
CA GLU A 29 16.02 -11.11 5.70
C GLU A 29 16.03 -10.82 7.20
N ALA A 30 15.02 -10.08 7.66
CA ALA A 30 14.83 -9.74 9.06
C ALA A 30 13.40 -10.06 9.51
N GLN A 31 13.27 -10.42 10.79
CA GLN A 31 11.97 -10.56 11.43
C GLN A 31 11.54 -9.20 12.00
N VAL A 32 10.33 -8.79 11.66
CA VAL A 32 9.71 -7.53 12.10
C VAL A 32 8.33 -7.78 12.69
N PRO A 33 7.82 -6.88 13.54
CA PRO A 33 6.47 -7.03 14.07
C PRO A 33 5.42 -7.13 12.96
N GLN A 34 4.55 -8.13 13.10
CA GLN A 34 3.43 -8.32 12.18
C GLN A 34 2.30 -7.35 12.52
N ARG A 35 1.57 -6.92 11.49
CA ARG A 35 0.37 -6.11 11.65
C ARG A 35 -0.71 -6.55 10.66
N ILE A 36 -1.95 -6.43 11.08
CA ILE A 36 -3.10 -6.53 10.19
C ILE A 36 -3.84 -5.20 10.20
N SER A 37 -4.43 -4.82 9.07
CA SER A 37 -5.21 -3.60 8.96
C SER A 37 -6.48 -3.81 8.16
N ILE A 38 -7.50 -3.07 8.54
CA ILE A 38 -8.72 -2.89 7.78
C ILE A 38 -8.86 -1.43 7.40
N SER A 39 -9.29 -1.15 6.21
CA SER A 39 -9.61 0.21 5.77
C SER A 39 -10.90 0.24 4.95
N ALA A 40 -11.54 1.39 4.97
CA ALA A 40 -12.67 1.70 4.12
C ALA A 40 -12.52 3.10 3.55
N GLY A 41 -12.97 3.32 2.33
CA GLY A 41 -12.81 4.60 1.68
C GLY A 41 -13.52 4.71 0.34
N GLN A 42 -13.36 5.88 -0.26
CA GLN A 42 -13.98 6.24 -1.53
C GLN A 42 -13.04 5.94 -2.68
N VAL A 43 -13.59 5.37 -3.74
CA VAL A 43 -12.89 5.10 -5.01
C VAL A 43 -13.26 6.17 -6.02
N TYR A 44 -12.24 6.70 -6.68
CA TYR A 44 -12.36 7.74 -7.69
C TYR A 44 -11.83 7.24 -9.03
N TYR A 45 -12.52 7.62 -10.09
CA TYR A 45 -12.09 7.47 -11.47
C TYR A 45 -12.16 8.81 -12.17
N GLN A 46 -11.04 9.31 -12.68
CA GLN A 46 -10.95 10.63 -13.31
C GLN A 46 -11.57 11.77 -12.47
N LEU A 47 -11.35 11.74 -11.15
CA LEU A 47 -11.87 12.66 -10.13
C LEU A 47 -13.34 12.46 -9.73
N ASP A 48 -14.10 11.65 -10.44
CA ASP A 48 -15.47 11.30 -10.05
C ASP A 48 -15.46 10.17 -9.03
N GLN A 49 -16.23 10.33 -7.96
CA GLN A 49 -16.44 9.25 -7.00
C GLN A 49 -17.34 8.18 -7.64
N VAL A 50 -16.78 6.98 -7.83
CA VAL A 50 -17.46 5.90 -8.54
C VAL A 50 -17.89 4.74 -7.64
N ASP A 51 -17.22 4.54 -6.48
CA ASP A 51 -17.48 3.40 -5.61
C ASP A 51 -16.99 3.63 -4.17
N THR A 52 -17.21 2.63 -3.32
CA THR A 52 -16.63 2.50 -1.97
C THR A 52 -15.89 1.16 -1.88
N GLU A 53 -14.68 1.18 -1.33
CA GLU A 53 -13.83 -0.01 -1.16
C GLU A 53 -13.63 -0.34 0.33
N VAL A 54 -13.65 -1.64 0.65
CA VAL A 54 -13.09 -2.19 1.90
C VAL A 54 -11.81 -2.94 1.54
N TYR A 55 -10.74 -2.70 2.30
CA TYR A 55 -9.44 -3.28 2.04
C TYR A 55 -8.82 -3.86 3.31
N LEU A 56 -8.39 -5.12 3.24
CA LEU A 56 -7.62 -5.82 4.25
C LEU A 56 -6.16 -5.91 3.81
N ARG A 57 -5.22 -5.52 4.68
CA ARG A 57 -3.78 -5.63 4.41
C ARG A 57 -3.09 -6.26 5.61
N LYS A 58 -2.21 -7.24 5.36
CA LYS A 58 -1.33 -7.83 6.37
C LYS A 58 0.12 -7.49 6.04
N GLN A 59 0.82 -6.89 7.00
CA GLN A 59 2.27 -6.82 7.05
C GLN A 59 2.76 -8.13 7.65
N THR A 60 3.58 -8.85 6.90
CA THR A 60 4.16 -10.11 7.36
C THR A 60 5.28 -9.84 8.39
N GLY A 61 5.75 -10.89 9.05
CA GLY A 61 6.94 -10.82 9.90
C GLY A 61 8.26 -10.69 9.12
N LEU A 62 8.24 -10.62 7.79
CA LEU A 62 9.42 -10.61 6.94
C LEU A 62 9.72 -9.20 6.43
N ALA A 63 10.99 -8.80 6.50
CA ALA A 63 11.52 -7.62 5.86
C ALA A 63 12.82 -7.94 5.11
N PHE A 64 13.08 -7.22 4.03
CA PHE A 64 14.33 -7.22 3.29
C PHE A 64 14.90 -5.80 3.30
N GLY A 65 15.87 -5.57 4.16
CA GLY A 65 16.34 -4.21 4.45
C GLY A 65 15.20 -3.34 5.00
N PRO A 66 14.93 -2.17 4.41
CA PRO A 66 13.88 -1.26 4.87
C PRO A 66 12.47 -1.68 4.41
N TRP A 67 12.35 -2.63 3.50
CA TRP A 67 11.07 -3.04 2.92
C TRP A 67 10.47 -4.22 3.67
N ARG A 68 9.26 -4.03 4.17
CA ARG A 68 8.45 -5.09 4.79
C ARG A 68 7.56 -5.76 3.75
N MET A 69 7.45 -7.07 3.78
CA MET A 69 6.55 -7.81 2.91
C MET A 69 5.09 -7.61 3.34
N VAL A 70 4.24 -7.33 2.36
CA VAL A 70 2.80 -7.14 2.58
C VAL A 70 1.98 -7.93 1.56
N TYR A 71 0.79 -8.34 1.97
CA TYR A 71 -0.25 -8.79 1.06
C TYR A 71 -1.60 -8.21 1.48
N GLY A 72 -2.53 -8.13 0.53
CA GLY A 72 -3.82 -7.55 0.80
C GLY A 72 -4.86 -7.94 -0.22
N ALA A 73 -6.11 -7.73 0.15
CA ALA A 73 -7.26 -7.96 -0.70
C ALA A 73 -8.32 -6.90 -0.45
N SER A 74 -8.99 -6.45 -1.51
CA SER A 74 -10.06 -5.48 -1.43
C SER A 74 -11.30 -5.91 -2.22
N ALA A 75 -12.43 -5.35 -1.82
CA ALA A 75 -13.70 -5.50 -2.50
C ALA A 75 -14.45 -4.18 -2.51
N THR A 76 -15.15 -3.91 -3.61
CA THR A 76 -16.01 -2.72 -3.77
C THR A 76 -17.49 -3.09 -3.75
N GLN A 77 -18.37 -2.09 -3.61
CA GLN A 77 -19.83 -2.29 -3.67
C GLN A 77 -20.28 -2.78 -5.07
N ARG A 78 -19.53 -2.38 -6.13
CA ARG A 78 -19.78 -2.83 -7.50
C ARG A 78 -19.22 -4.22 -7.79
N ARG A 79 -18.73 -4.94 -6.75
CA ARG A 79 -18.18 -6.30 -6.80
C ARG A 79 -16.89 -6.40 -7.61
N ASP A 80 -16.09 -5.34 -7.62
CA ASP A 80 -14.73 -5.44 -8.08
C ASP A 80 -13.86 -5.98 -6.94
N TYR A 81 -12.93 -6.86 -7.27
CA TYR A 81 -12.02 -7.48 -6.30
C TYR A 81 -10.59 -7.25 -6.74
N TRP A 82 -9.73 -7.02 -5.79
CA TRP A 82 -8.29 -6.98 -6.02
C TRP A 82 -7.58 -7.74 -4.91
N ALA A 83 -6.56 -8.52 -5.27
CA ALA A 83 -5.67 -9.17 -4.30
C ALA A 83 -4.25 -9.12 -4.80
N GLY A 84 -3.29 -8.84 -3.91
CA GLY A 84 -1.90 -8.67 -4.30
C GLY A 84 -0.91 -8.81 -3.16
N VAL A 85 0.35 -8.81 -3.54
CA VAL A 85 1.53 -8.91 -2.68
C VAL A 85 2.54 -7.84 -3.09
N GLY A 86 3.33 -7.38 -2.15
CA GLY A 86 4.33 -6.36 -2.42
C GLY A 86 5.15 -5.96 -1.21
N VAL A 87 5.67 -4.75 -1.27
CA VAL A 87 6.55 -4.19 -0.25
C VAL A 87 6.00 -2.89 0.31
N LEU A 88 6.36 -2.63 1.56
CA LEU A 88 6.01 -1.44 2.31
C LEU A 88 7.26 -0.87 2.96
N TYR A 89 7.50 0.42 2.79
CA TYR A 89 8.46 1.21 3.53
C TYR A 89 7.74 2.00 4.63
N GLU A 90 8.29 2.04 5.84
CA GLU A 90 7.72 2.77 6.97
C GLU A 90 8.75 3.70 7.58
N ALA A 91 8.41 4.98 7.66
CA ALA A 91 9.10 5.98 8.45
C ALA A 91 8.25 6.31 9.69
N ALA A 92 8.79 6.03 10.87
CA ALA A 92 8.15 6.38 12.15
C ALA A 92 8.98 7.42 12.89
N SER A 93 8.33 8.41 13.46
CA SER A 93 9.03 9.41 14.28
C SER A 93 9.51 8.77 15.59
N LYS A 94 10.71 9.16 16.03
CA LYS A 94 11.26 8.75 17.32
C LYS A 94 10.77 9.59 18.49
N THR A 95 10.22 10.77 18.21
CA THR A 95 9.84 11.77 19.22
C THR A 95 8.34 12.03 19.31
N ALA A 96 7.59 11.64 18.29
CA ALA A 96 6.15 11.82 18.22
C ALA A 96 5.47 10.52 17.77
N PRO A 97 4.26 10.22 18.20
CA PRO A 97 3.55 8.99 17.84
C PRO A 97 2.93 9.08 16.44
N ILE A 98 3.70 9.50 15.46
CA ILE A 98 3.28 9.63 14.06
C ILE A 98 4.12 8.74 13.16
N PHE A 99 3.51 8.26 12.09
CA PHE A 99 4.18 7.45 11.08
C PHE A 99 3.75 7.85 9.67
N ALA A 100 4.60 7.53 8.70
CA ALA A 100 4.29 7.54 7.28
C ALA A 100 4.64 6.19 6.68
N GLN A 101 3.81 5.70 5.77
CA GLN A 101 4.07 4.48 5.01
C GLN A 101 3.95 4.76 3.52
N LEU A 102 4.82 4.13 2.74
CA LEU A 102 4.74 4.03 1.29
C LEU A 102 4.64 2.56 0.93
N HIS A 103 3.84 2.21 -0.06
CA HIS A 103 3.75 0.83 -0.51
C HIS A 103 3.69 0.71 -2.03
N LEU A 104 4.17 -0.43 -2.51
CA LEU A 104 4.06 -0.88 -3.90
C LEU A 104 3.71 -2.36 -3.90
N MET A 105 2.62 -2.70 -4.57
CA MET A 105 2.11 -4.06 -4.63
C MET A 105 1.71 -4.40 -6.08
N SER A 106 1.91 -5.65 -6.48
CA SER A 106 1.35 -6.23 -7.70
C SER A 106 0.23 -7.18 -7.34
N GLY A 107 -0.81 -7.25 -8.16
CA GLY A 107 -1.96 -8.08 -7.85
C GLY A 107 -2.84 -8.39 -9.04
N LEU A 108 -3.88 -9.14 -8.77
CA LEU A 108 -4.91 -9.49 -9.72
C LEU A 108 -6.19 -8.72 -9.42
N TYR A 109 -6.75 -8.13 -10.44
CA TYR A 109 -8.01 -7.42 -10.43
C TYR A 109 -9.08 -8.24 -11.15
N ALA A 110 -10.21 -8.44 -10.49
CA ALA A 110 -11.39 -9.07 -11.07
C ALA A 110 -12.49 -8.02 -11.11
N ARG A 111 -12.81 -7.55 -12.31
CA ARG A 111 -13.86 -6.57 -12.55
C ARG A 111 -15.24 -7.18 -12.31
N GLY A 112 -16.08 -6.46 -11.55
CA GLY A 112 -17.52 -6.69 -11.45
C GLY A 112 -18.30 -5.74 -12.35
N ALA A 113 -19.05 -4.83 -11.75
CA ALA A 113 -19.78 -3.77 -12.46
C ALA A 113 -19.03 -2.41 -12.43
N GLY A 114 -17.76 -2.41 -11.98
CA GLY A 114 -16.92 -1.22 -11.90
C GLY A 114 -16.18 -0.90 -13.19
N GLU A 115 -15.13 -0.09 -13.05
CA GLU A 115 -14.38 0.45 -14.19
C GLU A 115 -13.46 -0.59 -14.83
N ASP A 116 -13.32 -0.51 -16.15
CA ASP A 116 -12.39 -1.34 -16.90
C ASP A 116 -10.99 -0.72 -16.84
N LEU A 117 -10.07 -1.40 -16.17
CA LEU A 117 -8.69 -0.94 -16.03
C LEU A 117 -7.77 -1.47 -17.15
N GLY A 118 -8.31 -2.18 -18.12
CA GLY A 118 -7.58 -2.69 -19.29
C GLY A 118 -7.11 -4.12 -19.15
N GLY A 119 -7.04 -4.69 -17.95
CA GLY A 119 -6.63 -6.09 -17.77
C GLY A 119 -6.56 -6.55 -16.32
N PRO A 120 -6.28 -7.83 -16.09
CA PRO A 120 -6.34 -8.40 -14.74
C PRO A 120 -5.11 -8.14 -13.87
N ILE A 121 -3.95 -7.79 -14.44
CA ILE A 121 -2.75 -7.49 -13.64
C ILE A 121 -2.75 -6.00 -13.34
N GLU A 122 -2.85 -5.65 -12.05
CA GLU A 122 -2.89 -4.28 -11.59
C GLU A 122 -1.90 -4.07 -10.44
N PHE A 123 -1.18 -2.94 -10.53
CA PHE A 123 -0.30 -2.47 -9.46
C PHE A 123 -1.06 -1.51 -8.55
N ARG A 124 -0.82 -1.62 -7.25
CA ARG A 124 -1.34 -0.69 -6.26
C ARG A 124 -0.18 -0.06 -5.52
N SER A 125 -0.11 1.25 -5.55
CA SER A 125 0.90 2.02 -4.82
C SER A 125 0.22 3.16 -4.07
N GLY A 126 0.81 3.59 -2.95
CA GLY A 126 0.18 4.65 -2.17
C GLY A 126 1.01 5.12 -1.00
N ILE A 127 0.45 6.13 -0.34
CA ILE A 127 1.00 6.75 0.86
C ILE A 127 -0.04 6.71 1.98
N GLU A 128 0.41 6.53 3.20
CA GLU A 128 -0.41 6.58 4.41
C GLU A 128 0.30 7.45 5.45
N PHE A 129 -0.46 8.31 6.11
CA PHE A 129 -0.03 9.05 7.27
C PHE A 129 -0.94 8.72 8.45
N GLY A 130 -0.36 8.56 9.62
CA GLY A 130 -1.18 8.16 10.76
C GLY A 130 -0.53 8.42 12.12
N TYR A 131 -1.32 8.05 13.12
CA TYR A 131 -0.99 8.17 14.53
C TYR A 131 -0.93 6.78 15.17
N ASP A 132 0.09 6.55 15.98
CA ASP A 132 0.33 5.30 16.71
C ASP A 132 -0.14 5.45 18.17
N PHE A 133 -1.19 4.74 18.53
CA PHE A 133 -1.72 4.70 19.91
C PHE A 133 -1.04 3.62 20.78
N GLY A 134 0.09 3.11 20.34
CA GLY A 134 0.84 2.06 21.04
C GLY A 134 0.12 0.71 20.98
N SER A 135 -0.17 0.14 22.14
CA SER A 135 -0.82 -1.18 22.24
C SER A 135 -2.24 -1.21 21.69
N THR A 136 -2.93 -0.07 21.61
CA THR A 136 -4.30 0.01 21.09
C THR A 136 -4.34 -0.13 19.55
N GLY A 137 -3.27 0.27 18.87
CA GLY A 137 -3.20 0.20 17.40
C GLY A 137 -2.84 1.53 16.76
N ARG A 138 -3.05 1.62 15.45
CA ARG A 138 -2.75 2.81 14.64
C ARG A 138 -3.96 3.21 13.82
N LEU A 139 -4.16 4.50 13.66
CA LEU A 139 -5.15 5.08 12.76
C LEU A 139 -4.44 5.95 11.73
N GLY A 140 -4.75 5.76 10.47
CA GLY A 140 -4.16 6.51 9.37
C GLY A 140 -5.13 6.84 8.26
N VAL A 141 -4.78 7.84 7.47
CA VAL A 141 -5.42 8.16 6.19
C VAL A 141 -4.46 7.75 5.09
N SER A 142 -4.95 6.99 4.12
CA SER A 142 -4.17 6.58 2.96
C SER A 142 -4.77 7.10 1.65
N TYR A 143 -3.88 7.37 0.72
CA TYR A 143 -4.19 7.60 -0.69
C TYR A 143 -3.48 6.54 -1.51
N ASP A 144 -4.24 5.75 -2.25
CA ASP A 144 -3.74 4.67 -3.08
C ASP A 144 -4.09 4.92 -4.55
N HIS A 145 -3.16 4.61 -5.44
CA HIS A 145 -3.36 4.55 -6.88
C HIS A 145 -3.27 3.11 -7.37
N ARG A 146 -4.19 2.71 -8.24
CA ARG A 146 -4.19 1.39 -8.89
C ARG A 146 -4.23 1.56 -10.39
N SER A 147 -3.34 0.87 -11.11
CA SER A 147 -3.28 0.86 -12.58
C SER A 147 -2.44 -0.31 -13.08
N ASN A 148 -2.54 -0.62 -14.36
CA ASN A 148 -1.76 -1.70 -14.96
C ASN A 148 -0.36 -1.31 -15.43
N ALA A 149 0.10 -0.09 -15.12
CA ALA A 149 1.42 0.45 -15.50
C ALA A 149 1.71 0.40 -17.02
N GLY A 150 0.69 0.36 -17.86
CA GLY A 150 0.82 0.34 -19.32
C GLY A 150 1.17 -1.02 -19.91
N ILE A 151 1.00 -2.13 -19.19
CA ILE A 151 1.21 -3.47 -19.75
C ILE A 151 0.06 -3.94 -20.67
N TYR A 152 -1.07 -3.24 -20.64
CA TYR A 152 -2.19 -3.46 -21.57
C TYR A 152 -2.40 -2.24 -22.48
N ALA A 153 -3.20 -2.41 -23.52
CA ALA A 153 -3.47 -1.36 -24.51
C ALA A 153 -4.14 -0.09 -23.91
N THR A 154 -4.91 -0.28 -22.83
CA THR A 154 -5.49 0.80 -22.04
C THR A 154 -4.95 0.75 -20.63
N ASN A 155 -4.65 1.92 -20.05
CA ASN A 155 -4.14 2.07 -18.69
C ASN A 155 -4.93 3.14 -17.96
N PHE A 156 -6.13 2.80 -17.55
CA PHE A 156 -6.93 3.65 -16.69
C PHE A 156 -6.57 3.40 -15.23
N GLY A 157 -6.54 4.47 -14.42
CA GLY A 157 -6.21 4.40 -13.00
C GLY A 157 -7.45 4.59 -12.13
N LEU A 158 -7.43 3.94 -10.96
CA LEU A 158 -8.33 4.22 -9.85
C LEU A 158 -7.54 4.80 -8.70
N GLU A 159 -8.05 5.86 -8.11
CA GLU A 159 -7.58 6.44 -6.86
C GLU A 159 -8.51 6.01 -5.71
N THR A 160 -7.93 5.77 -4.53
CA THR A 160 -8.73 5.45 -3.35
C THR A 160 -8.22 6.24 -2.14
N VAL A 161 -9.11 6.98 -1.50
CA VAL A 161 -8.86 7.66 -0.21
C VAL A 161 -9.53 6.86 0.89
N GLN A 162 -8.75 6.41 1.88
CA GLN A 162 -9.23 5.48 2.91
C GLN A 162 -8.85 5.93 4.31
N LEU A 163 -9.72 5.64 5.27
CA LEU A 163 -9.38 5.59 6.68
C LEU A 163 -8.97 4.15 7.02
N ARG A 164 -7.81 3.99 7.64
CA ARG A 164 -7.23 2.68 7.97
C ARG A 164 -6.96 2.54 9.45
N TYR A 165 -7.42 1.44 10.02
CA TYR A 165 -7.06 1.02 11.37
C TYR A 165 -6.18 -0.23 11.29
N SER A 166 -5.08 -0.25 12.07
CA SER A 166 -4.15 -1.38 12.09
C SER A 166 -3.73 -1.73 13.52
N TRP A 167 -3.49 -3.01 13.78
CA TRP A 167 -3.04 -3.53 15.07
C TRP A 167 -1.96 -4.60 14.90
N GLY A 168 -1.17 -4.80 15.95
CA GLY A 168 -0.15 -5.85 16.02
C GLY A 168 -0.77 -7.24 16.19
N LEU A 169 -0.06 -8.25 15.70
CA LEU A 169 -0.38 -9.67 15.88
C LEU A 169 0.63 -10.33 16.82
#